data_7e7d70a957930bd2aad2647f1ec38340
#
_entry.id   7e7d70a957930bd2aad2647f1ec38340
#
_cell.length_a   1.000
_cell.length_b   1.000
_cell.length_c   1.000
_cell.angle_alpha   90.00
_cell.angle_beta   90.00
_cell.angle_gamma   90.00
#
_symmetry.space_group_name_H-M   'P 1'
#
loop_
_entity.id
_entity.type
_entity.pdbx_description
1 polymer ?
#
loop_
_entity_poly.entity_id
_entity_poly.type
_entity_poly.pdbx_seq_one_letter_code
_entity_poly.pdbx_strand_id
1 'polypeptide(L)'
;MSSYHLKANNEAPLIEPEGETWTLKELQALVGGDIEIVAAPNHPGRVLVINEEGKLKGLPFNKNATDLYIYEPIVGDAVVTLSELID
;
A
#
# COMPACT_ATOMS: atom_id res chain seq x y z
N MET A 1 -15.87 -2.30 4.26
CA MET A 1 -14.48 -2.32 4.75
C MET A 1 -13.67 -1.30 4.01
N SER A 2 -12.71 -0.74 4.67
CA SER A 2 -12.06 0.47 4.20
C SER A 2 -10.65 0.22 3.70
N SER A 3 -10.19 1.10 2.82
CA SER A 3 -8.82 1.15 2.38
C SER A 3 -8.11 2.32 3.04
N TYR A 4 -6.82 2.20 3.26
CA TYR A 4 -6.04 3.25 3.92
C TYR A 4 -4.76 3.54 3.14
N HIS A 5 -4.43 4.82 3.07
CA HIS A 5 -3.14 5.27 2.54
C HIS A 5 -2.16 5.31 3.71
N LEU A 6 -1.33 4.28 3.82
CA LEU A 6 -0.36 4.17 4.91
C LEU A 6 0.88 4.98 4.53
N LYS A 7 0.97 6.18 5.09
CA LYS A 7 2.06 7.09 4.73
C LYS A 7 3.26 6.86 5.64
N ALA A 8 4.45 7.06 5.11
CA ALA A 8 5.69 6.88 5.86
C ALA A 8 5.80 7.83 7.05
N ASN A 9 5.04 8.92 7.07
CA ASN A 9 4.97 9.85 8.20
C ASN A 9 4.02 9.38 9.30
N ASN A 10 3.54 8.13 9.23
CA ASN A 10 2.60 7.49 10.17
C ASN A 10 1.15 7.94 10.05
N GLU A 11 0.82 8.81 9.10
CA GLU A 11 -0.57 9.09 8.79
C GLU A 11 -1.19 7.91 8.04
N ALA A 12 -2.48 7.69 8.24
CA ALA A 12 -3.21 6.60 7.59
C ALA A 12 -4.63 7.03 7.21
N PRO A 13 -4.77 8.03 6.32
CA PRO A 13 -6.10 8.48 5.94
C PRO A 13 -6.88 7.39 5.21
N LEU A 14 -8.18 7.41 5.44
CA LEU A 14 -9.14 6.56 4.75
C LEU A 14 -9.22 7.00 3.29
N ILE A 15 -9.17 6.05 2.38
CA ILE A 15 -9.26 6.33 0.94
C ILE A 15 -10.20 5.34 0.26
N GLU A 16 -10.68 5.72 -0.92
CA GLU A 16 -11.51 4.86 -1.76
C GLU A 16 -11.11 5.05 -3.21
N PRO A 17 -11.28 4.01 -4.06
CA PRO A 17 -11.10 4.20 -5.50
C PRO A 17 -12.22 5.11 -6.04
N GLU A 18 -11.94 5.82 -7.12
CA GLU A 18 -12.95 6.66 -7.76
C GLU A 18 -14.03 5.80 -8.42
N GLY A 19 -13.65 4.67 -9.01
CA GLY A 19 -14.57 3.73 -9.60
C GLY A 19 -14.84 2.54 -8.70
N GLU A 20 -15.20 1.42 -9.29
CA GLU A 20 -15.48 0.21 -8.53
C GLU A 20 -14.22 -0.47 -8.01
N THR A 21 -13.11 -0.31 -8.72
CA THR A 21 -11.81 -0.86 -8.35
C THR A 21 -10.73 0.21 -8.51
N TRP A 22 -9.57 -0.05 -7.92
CA TRP A 22 -8.42 0.84 -8.08
C TRP A 22 -7.87 0.75 -9.50
N THR A 23 -7.61 1.91 -10.11
CA THR A 23 -6.85 1.94 -11.37
C THR A 23 -5.35 1.91 -11.06
N LEU A 24 -4.56 1.47 -12.03
CA LEU A 24 -3.11 1.48 -11.90
C LEU A 24 -2.59 2.89 -11.62
N LYS A 25 -3.14 3.89 -12.31
CA LYS A 25 -2.72 5.29 -12.12
C LYS A 25 -2.98 5.80 -10.72
N GLU A 26 -4.15 5.45 -10.15
CA GLU A 26 -4.45 5.82 -8.76
C GLU A 26 -3.42 5.23 -7.80
N LEU A 27 -3.13 3.95 -7.94
CA LEU A 27 -2.19 3.27 -7.06
C LEU A 27 -0.77 3.81 -7.22
N GLN A 28 -0.35 4.06 -8.46
CA GLN A 28 0.98 4.64 -8.72
C GLN A 28 1.11 6.03 -8.09
N ALA A 29 0.07 6.84 -8.17
CA ALA A 29 0.09 8.16 -7.54
C ALA A 29 0.19 8.06 -6.01
N LEU A 30 -0.51 7.10 -5.42
CA LEU A 30 -0.53 6.93 -3.96
C LEU A 30 0.82 6.42 -3.41
N VAL A 31 1.51 5.57 -4.14
CA VAL A 31 2.80 5.03 -3.68
C VAL A 31 4.00 5.76 -4.27
N GLY A 32 3.79 6.64 -5.22
CA GLY A 32 4.84 7.47 -5.80
C GLY A 32 5.70 6.79 -6.86
N GLY A 33 5.18 5.79 -7.54
CA GLY A 33 5.90 5.09 -8.61
C GLY A 33 5.26 3.75 -8.95
N ASP A 34 6.01 2.90 -9.62
CA ASP A 34 5.52 1.58 -9.99
C ASP A 34 5.14 0.77 -8.76
N ILE A 35 4.14 -0.08 -8.91
CA ILE A 35 3.57 -0.80 -7.77
C ILE A 35 4.00 -2.26 -7.76
N GLU A 36 4.02 -2.80 -6.54
CA GLU A 36 4.09 -4.23 -6.27
C GLU A 36 2.98 -4.55 -5.28
N ILE A 37 2.29 -5.66 -5.48
CA ILE A 37 1.22 -6.10 -4.58
C ILE A 37 1.76 -7.24 -3.73
N VAL A 38 1.67 -7.09 -2.42
CA VAL A 38 2.16 -8.09 -1.48
C VAL A 38 1.06 -8.45 -0.48
N ALA A 39 1.21 -9.61 0.15
CA ALA A 39 0.23 -10.10 1.10
C ALA A 39 0.25 -9.31 2.42
N ALA A 40 -0.89 -9.28 3.09
CA ALA A 40 -1.01 -8.88 4.48
C ALA A 40 -1.43 -10.14 5.25
N PRO A 41 -0.46 -10.95 5.73
CA PRO A 41 -0.74 -12.34 6.15
C PRO A 41 -1.75 -12.49 7.28
N ASN A 42 -1.83 -11.51 8.17
CA ASN A 42 -2.75 -11.58 9.31
C ASN A 42 -4.09 -10.89 9.02
N HIS A 43 -4.33 -10.50 7.78
CA HIS A 43 -5.53 -9.78 7.38
C HIS A 43 -6.11 -10.41 6.12
N PRO A 44 -6.81 -11.55 6.23
CA PRO A 44 -7.38 -12.24 5.07
C PRO A 44 -8.27 -11.31 4.24
N GLY A 45 -8.15 -11.44 2.92
CA GLY A 45 -8.91 -10.61 1.99
C GLY A 45 -8.30 -9.24 1.74
N ARG A 46 -7.18 -8.92 2.38
CA ARG A 46 -6.49 -7.63 2.17
C ARG A 46 -5.12 -7.83 1.56
N VAL A 47 -4.69 -6.82 0.83
CA VAL A 47 -3.35 -6.77 0.24
C VAL A 47 -2.72 -5.42 0.52
N LEU A 48 -1.40 -5.37 0.41
CA LEU A 48 -0.64 -4.13 0.43
C LEU A 48 -0.17 -3.81 -0.97
N VAL A 49 -0.29 -2.56 -1.35
CA VAL A 49 0.30 -2.04 -2.58
C VAL A 49 1.45 -1.15 -2.16
N ILE A 50 2.64 -1.45 -2.64
CA ILE A 50 3.86 -0.75 -2.24
C ILE A 50 4.60 -0.24 -3.47
N ASN A 51 5.55 0.66 -3.25
CA ASN A 51 6.43 1.13 -4.32
C ASN A 51 7.44 0.02 -4.62
N GLU A 52 7.45 -0.47 -5.84
CA GLU A 52 8.31 -1.57 -6.27
C GLU A 52 9.80 -1.24 -6.09
N GLU A 53 10.16 0.02 -6.24
CA GLU A 53 11.56 0.46 -6.19
C GLU A 53 11.88 1.27 -4.93
N GLY A 54 11.04 1.16 -3.89
CA GLY A 54 11.18 1.99 -2.69
C GLY A 54 12.56 1.91 -2.05
N LYS A 55 13.12 0.71 -1.93
CA LYS A 55 14.44 0.50 -1.32
C LYS A 55 15.55 1.09 -2.18
N LEU A 56 15.47 0.91 -3.50
CA LEU A 56 16.44 1.47 -4.43
C LEU A 56 16.43 3.01 -4.41
N LYS A 57 15.26 3.59 -4.20
CA LYS A 57 15.10 5.05 -4.15
C LYS A 57 15.39 5.62 -2.78
N GLY A 58 15.65 4.78 -1.78
CA GLY A 58 15.93 5.25 -0.42
C GLY A 58 14.74 5.90 0.24
N LEU A 59 13.52 5.45 -0.04
CA LEU A 59 12.32 6.01 0.55
C LEU A 59 12.28 5.75 2.06
N PRO A 60 11.61 6.61 2.84
CA PRO A 60 11.61 6.47 4.30
C PRO A 60 10.85 5.23 4.76
N PHE A 61 11.26 4.68 5.90
CA PHE A 61 10.65 3.52 6.53
C PHE A 61 9.18 3.78 6.84
N ASN A 62 8.33 2.80 6.56
CA ASN A 62 6.90 2.86 6.81
C ASN A 62 6.52 1.82 7.87
N LYS A 63 6.35 2.27 9.10
CA LYS A 63 6.08 1.38 10.23
C LYS A 63 4.76 0.62 10.07
N ASN A 64 3.69 1.32 9.69
CA ASN A 64 2.36 0.70 9.60
C ASN A 64 2.31 -0.36 8.51
N ALA A 65 2.89 -0.09 7.35
CA ALA A 65 2.94 -1.07 6.27
C ALA A 65 3.82 -2.25 6.65
N THR A 66 4.94 -2.01 7.31
CA THR A 66 5.84 -3.07 7.77
C THR A 66 5.14 -4.00 8.76
N ASP A 67 4.38 -3.44 9.69
CA ASP A 67 3.64 -4.23 10.68
C ASP A 67 2.59 -5.14 10.01
N LEU A 68 2.01 -4.71 8.89
CA LEU A 68 1.04 -5.53 8.17
C LEU A 68 1.70 -6.58 7.30
N TYR A 69 2.85 -6.29 6.71
CA TYR A 69 3.56 -7.24 5.85
C TYR A 69 4.29 -8.31 6.65
N ILE A 70 4.95 -7.92 7.73
CA ILE A 70 5.70 -8.74 8.70
C ILE A 70 6.97 -9.45 8.19
N TYR A 71 7.15 -9.62 6.89
CA TYR A 71 8.28 -10.40 6.36
C TYR A 71 9.55 -9.57 6.21
N GLU A 72 9.44 -8.30 5.88
CA GLU A 72 10.59 -7.41 5.73
C GLU A 72 10.15 -5.96 5.84
N PRO A 73 11.07 -5.02 6.07
CA PRO A 73 10.71 -3.60 6.14
C PRO A 73 10.13 -3.09 4.84
N ILE A 74 9.04 -2.33 4.95
CA ILE A 74 8.44 -1.62 3.83
C ILE A 74 8.85 -0.15 3.93
N VAL A 75 9.23 0.44 2.81
CA VAL A 75 9.63 1.84 2.73
C VAL A 75 8.75 2.59 1.74
N GLY A 76 8.55 3.88 1.99
CA GLY A 76 7.67 4.71 1.17
C GLY A 76 6.20 4.54 1.54
N ASP A 77 5.36 5.36 0.92
CA ASP A 77 3.92 5.30 1.14
C ASP A 77 3.35 4.03 0.53
N ALA A 78 2.33 3.47 1.17
CA ALA A 78 1.69 2.23 0.74
C ALA A 78 0.18 2.35 0.84
N VAL A 79 -0.52 1.39 0.26
CA VAL A 79 -1.98 1.30 0.35
C VAL A 79 -2.32 -0.08 0.91
N VAL A 80 -3.19 -0.13 1.92
CA VAL A 80 -3.83 -1.38 2.32
C VAL A 80 -5.27 -1.33 1.83
N THR A 81 -5.68 -2.38 1.12
CA THR A 81 -7.01 -2.42 0.50
C THR A 81 -7.51 -3.85 0.42
N LEU A 82 -8.80 -4.00 0.14
CA LEU A 82 -9.37 -5.31 -0.12
C LEU A 82 -8.85 -5.85 -1.45
N SER A 83 -8.49 -7.13 -1.47
CA SER A 83 -7.98 -7.75 -2.70
C SER A 83 -8.99 -7.67 -3.85
N GLU A 84 -10.30 -7.72 -3.54
CA GLU A 84 -11.35 -7.60 -4.56
C GLU A 84 -11.41 -6.23 -5.23
N LEU A 85 -10.80 -5.20 -4.63
CA LEU A 85 -10.72 -3.87 -5.24
C LEU A 85 -9.51 -3.71 -6.18
N ILE A 86 -8.66 -4.69 -6.24
CA ILE A 86 -7.56 -4.75 -7.21
C ILE A 86 -8.09 -5.42 -8.48
N ASP A 87 -7.92 -4.74 -9.57
CA ASP A 87 -8.41 -5.24 -10.86
C ASP A 87 -7.40 -6.17 -11.52
#